data_13136ace9dbb38a133ca68af7f5ff6de
#
_entry.id   13136ace9dbb38a133ca68af7f5ff6de
#
_cell.length_a   1.000
_cell.length_b   1.000
_cell.length_c   1.000
_cell.angle_alpha   90.00
_cell.angle_beta   90.00
_cell.angle_gamma   90.00
#
_symmetry.space_group_name_H-M   'P 1'
#
loop_
_entity.id
_entity.type
_entity.pdbx_description
1 polymer ?
#
loop_
_entity_poly.entity_id
_entity_poly.type
_entity_poly.pdbx_seq_one_letter_code
_entity_poly.pdbx_strand_id
1 'polypeptide(L)'
;FGPDVEWLKVNGNAGLNAFDYSVDKAKKAQFVDRIKSYWPSLDESKLHADYSGLRPKIRFNGELYPDFCIQSESEHGISGLVNLFGIESPGLTASLAIGEFVEDLL
;
A
#
# COMPACT_ATOMS: atom_id res chain seq x y z
N PHE A 1 -6.30 9.30 10.80
CA PHE A 1 -5.82 8.22 11.65
C PHE A 1 -5.89 6.90 10.90
N GLY A 2 -4.89 6.10 11.00
CA GLY A 2 -4.77 4.84 10.26
C GLY A 2 -3.50 4.80 9.42
N PRO A 3 -3.36 3.83 8.51
CA PRO A 3 -4.35 2.78 8.23
C PRO A 3 -4.29 1.58 9.17
N ASP A 4 -5.36 0.80 9.18
CA ASP A 4 -5.35 -0.61 9.53
C ASP A 4 -4.99 -1.44 8.30
N VAL A 5 -4.36 -2.61 8.47
CA VAL A 5 -3.94 -3.49 7.36
C VAL A 5 -4.47 -4.90 7.58
N GLU A 6 -5.08 -5.45 6.56
CA GLU A 6 -5.62 -6.80 6.55
C GLU A 6 -5.22 -7.54 5.28
N TRP A 7 -4.78 -8.79 5.43
CA TRP A 7 -4.43 -9.63 4.29
C TRP A 7 -5.69 -10.20 3.64
N LEU A 8 -5.87 -9.91 2.35
CA LEU A 8 -6.95 -10.51 1.58
C LEU A 8 -6.54 -11.88 1.03
N LYS A 9 -7.44 -12.85 1.18
CA LYS A 9 -7.30 -14.14 0.51
C LYS A 9 -7.91 -14.02 -0.89
N VAL A 10 -7.06 -14.04 -1.90
CA VAL A 10 -7.49 -14.02 -3.30
C VAL A 10 -7.54 -15.45 -3.82
N ASN A 11 -8.73 -15.92 -4.19
CA ASN A 11 -8.91 -17.22 -4.82
C ASN A 11 -8.88 -17.04 -6.34
N GLY A 12 -7.80 -17.52 -6.98
CA GLY A 12 -7.67 -17.49 -8.44
C GLY A 12 -7.43 -16.09 -9.02
N ASN A 13 -7.80 -15.91 -10.29
CA ASN A 13 -7.67 -14.64 -11.03
C ASN A 13 -8.85 -13.69 -10.78
N ALA A 14 -9.17 -13.41 -9.53
CA ALA A 14 -10.19 -12.43 -9.20
C ALA A 14 -9.75 -11.05 -9.67
N GLY A 15 -10.56 -10.42 -10.54
CA GLY A 15 -10.33 -9.04 -10.95
C GLY A 15 -10.55 -8.06 -9.79
N LEU A 16 -10.07 -6.81 -9.94
CA LEU A 16 -10.19 -5.78 -8.91
C LEU A 16 -11.64 -5.54 -8.45
N ASN A 17 -12.63 -5.78 -9.30
CA ASN A 17 -14.06 -5.64 -8.99
C ASN A 17 -14.60 -6.74 -8.06
N ALA A 18 -13.81 -7.78 -7.75
CA ALA A 18 -14.22 -8.86 -6.85
C ALA A 18 -13.95 -8.53 -5.37
N PHE A 19 -13.35 -7.39 -5.07
CA PHE A 19 -13.05 -6.99 -3.70
C PHE A 19 -14.15 -6.09 -3.12
N ASP A 20 -14.47 -6.34 -1.85
CA ASP A 20 -15.33 -5.46 -1.06
C ASP A 20 -14.49 -4.31 -0.52
N TYR A 21 -14.80 -3.08 -0.95
CA TYR A 21 -14.16 -1.84 -0.49
C TYR A 21 -14.94 -1.17 0.63
N SER A 22 -15.97 -1.82 1.19
CA SER A 22 -16.68 -1.29 2.34
C SER A 22 -15.76 -1.22 3.57
N VAL A 23 -15.97 -0.21 4.41
CA VAL A 23 -15.22 -0.07 5.65
C VAL A 23 -15.96 -0.78 6.77
N ASP A 24 -15.27 -1.71 7.43
CA ASP A 24 -15.82 -2.38 8.62
C ASP A 24 -15.90 -1.41 9.80
N LYS A 25 -17.14 -0.98 10.10
CA LYS A 25 -17.41 -0.05 11.19
C LYS A 25 -17.10 -0.62 12.58
N ALA A 26 -17.05 -1.95 12.72
CA ALA A 26 -16.72 -2.59 14.00
C ALA A 26 -15.28 -2.32 14.43
N LYS A 27 -14.40 -2.03 13.48
CA LYS A 27 -12.99 -1.68 13.76
C LYS A 27 -12.81 -0.33 14.46
N LYS A 28 -13.84 0.54 14.48
CA LYS A 28 -13.77 1.87 15.12
C LYS A 28 -13.23 1.79 16.56
N ALA A 29 -13.67 0.83 17.35
CA ALA A 29 -13.23 0.68 18.73
C ALA A 29 -11.71 0.52 18.85
N GLN A 30 -11.10 -0.31 17.99
CA GLN A 30 -9.65 -0.52 17.97
C GLN A 30 -8.88 0.76 17.62
N PHE A 31 -9.41 1.56 16.69
CA PHE A 31 -8.84 2.88 16.36
C PHE A 31 -8.93 3.84 17.54
N VAL A 32 -10.07 3.90 18.24
CA VAL A 32 -10.27 4.73 19.41
C VAL A 32 -9.22 4.42 20.47
N ASP A 33 -9.04 3.15 20.84
CA ASP A 33 -8.07 2.72 21.85
C ASP A 33 -6.64 3.12 21.46
N ARG A 34 -6.26 2.87 20.21
CA ARG A 34 -4.95 3.24 19.68
C ARG A 34 -4.71 4.75 19.70
N ILE A 35 -5.68 5.55 19.27
CA ILE A 35 -5.55 7.01 19.23
C ILE A 35 -5.49 7.58 20.65
N LYS A 36 -6.32 7.08 21.56
CA LYS A 36 -6.32 7.52 22.95
C LYS A 36 -5.01 7.27 23.68
N SER A 37 -4.22 6.30 23.24
CA SER A 37 -2.91 6.03 23.83
C SER A 37 -1.92 7.22 23.70
N TYR A 38 -2.07 8.05 22.67
CA TYR A 38 -1.24 9.24 22.43
C TYR A 38 -2.03 10.56 22.39
N TRP A 39 -3.36 10.48 22.25
CA TRP A 39 -4.28 11.61 22.31
C TRP A 39 -5.48 11.30 23.21
N PRO A 40 -5.32 11.35 24.54
CA PRO A 40 -6.36 10.96 25.50
C PRO A 40 -7.66 11.77 25.40
N SER A 41 -7.59 13.01 24.92
CA SER A 41 -8.74 13.91 24.78
C SER A 41 -9.53 13.70 23.47
N LEU A 42 -9.32 12.58 22.75
CA LEU A 42 -10.08 12.25 21.55
C LEU A 42 -11.57 12.24 21.84
N ASP A 43 -12.32 13.05 21.08
CA ASP A 43 -13.78 12.95 21.00
C ASP A 43 -14.16 11.87 19.99
N GLU A 44 -14.56 10.70 20.49
CA GLU A 44 -14.90 9.54 19.66
C GLU A 44 -16.08 9.79 18.70
N SER A 45 -16.96 10.75 19.03
CA SER A 45 -18.10 11.09 18.16
C SER A 45 -17.66 11.73 16.85
N LYS A 46 -16.46 12.32 16.83
CA LYS A 46 -15.86 12.95 15.65
C LYS A 46 -15.01 12.00 14.80
N LEU A 47 -14.82 10.76 15.26
CA LEU A 47 -14.11 9.75 14.49
C LEU A 47 -15.09 9.02 13.58
N HIS A 48 -14.91 9.18 12.27
CA HIS A 48 -15.73 8.57 11.23
C HIS A 48 -14.89 7.62 10.38
N ALA A 49 -15.55 6.53 9.93
CA ALA A 49 -14.96 5.69 8.90
C ALA A 49 -14.88 6.48 7.58
N ASP A 50 -13.77 6.35 6.87
CA ASP A 50 -13.53 7.08 5.63
C ASP A 50 -13.55 6.10 4.44
N TYR A 51 -12.40 5.57 4.04
CA TYR A 51 -12.31 4.68 2.89
C TYR A 51 -11.40 3.48 3.18
N SER A 52 -11.53 2.46 2.35
CA SER A 52 -10.59 1.35 2.23
C SER A 52 -9.94 1.32 0.85
N GLY A 53 -8.82 0.64 0.74
CA GLY A 53 -8.12 0.48 -0.52
C GLY A 53 -7.25 -0.76 -0.52
N LEU A 54 -6.78 -1.15 -1.71
CA LEU A 54 -5.88 -2.27 -1.87
C LEU A 54 -4.43 -1.78 -1.94
N ARG A 55 -3.54 -2.46 -1.23
CA ARG A 55 -2.09 -2.29 -1.39
C ARG A 55 -1.54 -3.43 -2.24
N PRO A 56 -0.92 -3.13 -3.37
CA PRO A 56 -0.26 -4.16 -4.17
C PRO A 56 0.97 -4.67 -3.42
N LYS A 57 1.08 -5.98 -3.30
CA LYS A 57 2.25 -6.64 -2.72
C LYS A 57 2.82 -7.63 -3.72
N ILE A 58 4.12 -7.56 -3.95
CA ILE A 58 4.84 -8.49 -4.82
C ILE A 58 5.35 -9.65 -3.99
N ARG A 59 5.27 -10.85 -4.56
CA ARG A 59 5.98 -12.02 -4.06
C ARG A 59 6.97 -12.49 -5.10
N PHE A 60 8.20 -12.74 -4.64
CA PHE A 60 9.22 -13.36 -5.46
C PHE A 60 9.67 -14.65 -4.77
N ASN A 61 9.62 -15.77 -5.52
CA ASN A 61 9.88 -17.11 -4.97
C ASN A 61 9.07 -17.46 -3.71
N GLY A 62 7.83 -16.95 -3.62
CA GLY A 62 6.92 -17.22 -2.49
C GLY A 62 7.08 -16.26 -1.31
N GLU A 63 8.14 -15.46 -1.26
CA GLU A 63 8.37 -14.47 -0.21
C GLU A 63 7.94 -13.07 -0.64
N LEU A 64 7.55 -12.25 0.34
CA LEU A 64 7.21 -10.86 0.09
C LEU A 64 8.46 -10.07 -0.28
N TYR A 65 8.36 -9.31 -1.36
CA TYR A 65 9.39 -8.33 -1.69
C TYR A 65 9.33 -7.18 -0.67
N PRO A 66 10.47 -6.80 -0.06
CA PRO A 66 10.45 -5.93 1.12
C PRO A 66 10.20 -4.46 0.80
N ASP A 67 10.42 -4.02 -0.43
CA ASP A 67 10.41 -2.62 -0.84
C ASP A 67 9.84 -2.43 -2.25
N PHE A 68 9.94 -1.23 -2.80
CA PHE A 68 9.68 -0.96 -4.22
C PHE A 68 10.67 -1.75 -5.09
N CYS A 69 10.17 -2.38 -6.13
CA CYS A 69 11.00 -3.12 -7.07
C CYS A 69 11.12 -2.30 -8.36
N ILE A 70 12.27 -1.66 -8.55
CA ILE A 70 12.60 -0.90 -9.74
C ILE A 70 13.66 -1.68 -10.51
N GLN A 71 13.37 -2.02 -11.76
CA GLN A 71 14.23 -2.86 -12.60
C GLN A 71 14.55 -2.13 -13.90
N SER A 72 15.82 -2.09 -14.24
CA SER A 72 16.33 -1.50 -15.46
C SER A 72 16.89 -2.56 -16.42
N GLU A 73 17.57 -2.12 -17.46
CA GLU A 73 18.26 -3.00 -18.41
C GLU A 73 19.18 -4.01 -17.72
N SER A 74 19.82 -3.63 -16.61
CA SER A 74 20.72 -4.51 -15.86
C SER A 74 20.05 -5.78 -15.32
N GLU A 75 18.74 -5.73 -15.01
CA GLU A 75 17.96 -6.83 -14.47
C GLU A 75 17.28 -7.67 -15.56
N HIS A 76 16.82 -7.05 -16.65
CA HIS A 76 16.01 -7.73 -17.66
C HIS A 76 16.58 -7.69 -19.09
N GLY A 77 17.66 -6.94 -19.34
CA GLY A 77 18.36 -6.93 -20.62
C GLY A 77 17.65 -6.14 -21.75
N ILE A 78 16.63 -5.33 -21.43
CA ILE A 78 15.87 -4.56 -22.43
C ILE A 78 16.24 -3.08 -22.29
N SER A 79 16.92 -2.54 -23.29
CA SER A 79 17.36 -1.15 -23.28
C SER A 79 16.19 -0.17 -23.33
N GLY A 80 16.26 0.89 -22.51
CA GLY A 80 15.26 1.95 -22.46
C GLY A 80 13.94 1.55 -21.78
N LEU A 81 13.88 0.38 -21.14
CA LEU A 81 12.74 -0.05 -20.31
C LEU A 81 13.11 0.05 -18.83
N VAL A 82 12.24 0.68 -18.05
CA VAL A 82 12.29 0.63 -16.58
C VAL A 82 10.96 0.14 -16.04
N ASN A 83 11.00 -0.93 -15.28
CA ASN A 83 9.82 -1.48 -14.61
C ASN A 83 9.71 -0.95 -13.18
N LEU A 84 8.50 -0.57 -12.79
CA LEU A 84 8.18 -0.11 -11.44
C LEU A 84 7.11 -1.05 -10.86
N PHE A 85 7.50 -1.88 -9.89
CA PHE A 85 6.59 -2.84 -9.27
C PHE A 85 6.45 -2.57 -7.77
N GLY A 86 5.27 -2.85 -7.23
CA GLY A 86 4.99 -2.77 -5.80
C GLY A 86 5.06 -1.36 -5.24
N ILE A 87 4.88 -0.33 -6.10
CA ILE A 87 4.83 1.05 -5.63
C ILE A 87 3.51 1.26 -4.86
N GLU A 88 3.63 1.30 -3.56
CA GLU A 88 2.54 1.56 -2.62
C GLU A 88 2.86 2.78 -1.74
N SER A 89 2.23 2.94 -0.60
CA SER A 89 2.61 4.00 0.35
C SER A 89 4.03 3.73 0.91
N PRO A 90 4.96 4.70 0.86
CA PRO A 90 4.78 6.13 0.54
C PRO A 90 5.12 6.55 -0.91
N GLY A 91 4.81 5.74 -1.91
CA GLY A 91 5.19 5.99 -3.31
C GLY A 91 4.80 7.38 -3.85
N LEU A 92 3.59 7.88 -3.49
CA LEU A 92 3.19 9.23 -3.90
C LEU A 92 4.10 10.30 -3.30
N THR A 93 4.42 10.18 -2.02
CA THR A 93 5.33 11.13 -1.34
C THR A 93 6.76 11.04 -1.87
N ALA A 94 7.19 9.84 -2.28
CA ALA A 94 8.51 9.58 -2.83
C ALA A 94 8.58 9.77 -4.36
N SER A 95 7.50 10.16 -5.03
CA SER A 95 7.39 10.12 -6.49
C SER A 95 8.45 10.96 -7.22
N LEU A 96 8.82 12.11 -6.68
CA LEU A 96 9.88 12.94 -7.28
C LEU A 96 11.25 12.24 -7.21
N ALA A 97 11.59 11.68 -6.07
CA ALA A 97 12.84 10.93 -5.90
C ALA A 97 12.86 9.64 -6.75
N ILE A 98 11.70 8.97 -6.90
CA ILE A 98 11.56 7.83 -7.83
C ILE A 98 11.79 8.31 -9.27
N GLY A 99 11.26 9.47 -9.65
CA GLY A 99 11.45 10.05 -10.98
C GLY A 99 12.92 10.33 -11.28
N GLU A 100 13.64 10.98 -10.35
CA GLU A 100 15.08 11.23 -10.47
C GLU A 100 15.86 9.91 -10.59
N PHE A 101 15.53 8.92 -9.76
CA PHE A 101 16.16 7.60 -9.82
C PHE A 101 15.92 6.89 -11.16
N VAL A 102 14.71 6.99 -11.73
CA VAL A 102 14.39 6.42 -13.05
C VAL A 102 15.17 7.15 -14.17
N GLU A 103 15.33 8.47 -14.07
CA GLU A 103 16.14 9.25 -15.03
C GLU A 103 17.60 8.77 -15.05
N ASP A 104 18.16 8.48 -13.88
CA ASP A 104 19.54 7.98 -13.76
C ASP A 104 19.72 6.54 -14.32
N LEU A 105 18.62 5.78 -14.49
CA LEU A 105 18.63 4.43 -15.04
C LEU A 105 18.47 4.36 -16.56
N LEU A 106 18.10 5.46 -17.21
CA LEU A 106 17.87 5.55 -18.65
C LEU A 106 19.08 6.12 -19.39
#